data_30c85a20db39d104087c34d455293e75
#
_entry.id   30c85a20db39d104087c34d455293e75
#
_cell.length_a   1.000
_cell.length_b   1.000
_cell.length_c   1.000
_cell.angle_alpha   90.00
_cell.angle_beta   90.00
_cell.angle_gamma   90.00
#
_symmetry.space_group_name_H-M   'P 1'
#
loop_
_entity.id
_entity.type
_entity.pdbx_description
1 polymer ?
#
loop_
_entity_poly.entity_id
_entity_poly.type
_entity_poly.pdbx_seq_one_letter_code
_entity_poly.pdbx_strand_id
1 'polypeptide(L)'
;MIIYNNFLGGDLSNVTLDFVGGDSKQQFNKNVLTQPSDWYYNDRKLTYSYNSQGHRCKNFEDIDQDNYILVTGCSHTMGVGLELEKTYPYIVSKELGVDYYNLALPATGIDVVEYNLLTWFFTVIKKPKLVLVQWPDHSRYIKYDFKIKRGLERGSWQSAPDQMSFIVNSEDTGMFYARKYMTYNLIKTCSPSPLIPFNFGGQQDYGIYDLHMPKLDQARDLS
;
A
#
# COMPACT_ATOMS: atom_id res chain seq x y z
N MET A 1 7.10 10.16 15.47
CA MET A 1 7.22 10.48 14.01
C MET A 1 5.85 10.28 13.42
N ILE A 2 5.24 11.30 12.87
CA ILE A 2 3.88 11.20 12.32
C ILE A 2 4.01 10.95 10.84
N ILE A 3 3.84 9.71 10.43
CA ILE A 3 3.74 9.36 9.04
C ILE A 3 2.26 9.31 8.70
N TYR A 4 1.73 10.42 8.17
CA TYR A 4 0.48 10.51 7.45
C TYR A 4 -0.86 10.45 8.23
N ASN A 5 -0.95 9.85 9.42
CA ASN A 5 -2.23 9.65 10.12
C ASN A 5 -3.03 10.93 10.39
N ASN A 6 -2.37 12.06 10.63
CA ASN A 6 -3.08 13.32 10.93
C ASN A 6 -3.67 14.00 9.69
N PHE A 7 -3.15 13.72 8.49
CA PHE A 7 -3.64 14.36 7.27
C PHE A 7 -4.95 13.72 6.76
N LEU A 8 -5.10 12.41 6.91
CA LEU A 8 -6.31 11.68 6.54
C LEU A 8 -7.38 11.67 7.63
N GLY A 9 -7.06 12.13 8.82
CA GLY A 9 -8.02 12.32 9.89
C GLY A 9 -8.49 11.04 10.59
N GLY A 10 -7.69 9.99 10.56
CA GLY A 10 -7.95 8.77 11.34
C GLY A 10 -6.70 8.39 12.14
N ASP A 11 -6.81 8.30 13.45
CA ASP A 11 -5.75 7.75 14.29
C ASP A 11 -5.99 6.23 14.44
N LEU A 12 -5.14 5.43 13.79
CA LEU A 12 -5.14 3.98 13.90
C LEU A 12 -4.09 3.48 14.90
N SER A 13 -3.43 4.36 15.63
CA SER A 13 -2.34 4.00 16.56
C SER A 13 -2.85 3.05 17.65
N ASN A 14 -2.22 1.86 17.73
CA ASN A 14 -2.57 0.81 18.70
C ASN A 14 -4.03 0.32 18.63
N VAL A 15 -4.66 0.44 17.45
CA VAL A 15 -6.05 0.01 17.24
C VAL A 15 -6.07 -1.42 16.69
N THR A 16 -7.07 -2.19 17.11
CA THR A 16 -7.41 -3.49 16.50
C THR A 16 -8.84 -3.43 15.98
N LEU A 17 -9.01 -3.76 14.71
CA LEU A 17 -10.29 -3.77 13.99
C LEU A 17 -10.58 -5.16 13.44
N ASP A 18 -11.86 -5.52 13.35
CA ASP A 18 -12.29 -6.76 12.71
C ASP A 18 -12.38 -6.62 11.18
N PHE A 19 -12.74 -5.44 10.70
CA PHE A 19 -12.87 -5.12 9.27
C PHE A 19 -12.38 -3.70 9.01
N VAL A 20 -11.85 -3.47 7.80
CA VAL A 20 -11.42 -2.15 7.32
C VAL A 20 -12.21 -1.74 6.07
N GLY A 21 -12.08 -0.48 5.64
CA GLY A 21 -12.67 -0.02 4.39
C GLY A 21 -12.23 -0.89 3.21
N GLY A 22 -13.14 -1.38 2.38
CA GLY A 22 -12.88 -2.36 1.33
C GLY A 22 -13.06 -3.81 1.75
N ASP A 23 -13.16 -4.07 3.05
CA ASP A 23 -13.53 -5.34 3.65
C ASP A 23 -14.73 -5.09 4.57
N SER A 24 -15.80 -5.89 4.46
CA SER A 24 -17.02 -5.64 5.23
C SER A 24 -17.59 -6.89 5.86
N LYS A 25 -18.12 -6.78 7.05
CA LYS A 25 -18.82 -7.87 7.74
C LYS A 25 -19.99 -8.40 6.91
N GLN A 26 -20.68 -7.51 6.20
CA GLN A 26 -21.79 -7.92 5.33
C GLN A 26 -21.33 -8.81 4.18
N GLN A 27 -20.24 -8.43 3.50
CA GLN A 27 -19.66 -9.24 2.42
C GLN A 27 -19.08 -10.55 2.97
N PHE A 28 -18.42 -10.51 4.11
CA PHE A 28 -17.91 -11.71 4.79
C PHE A 28 -19.05 -12.69 5.09
N ASN A 29 -20.13 -12.22 5.72
CA ASN A 29 -21.30 -13.07 6.04
C ASN A 29 -21.95 -13.66 4.77
N LYS A 30 -22.01 -12.90 3.68
CA LYS A 30 -22.48 -13.41 2.39
C LYS A 30 -21.56 -14.51 1.87
N ASN A 31 -20.24 -14.33 1.95
CA ASN A 31 -19.26 -15.31 1.49
C ASN A 31 -19.36 -16.62 2.30
N VAL A 32 -19.53 -16.54 3.62
CA VAL A 32 -19.76 -17.73 4.48
C VAL A 32 -20.93 -18.57 4.00
N LEU A 33 -21.99 -17.94 3.46
CA LEU A 33 -23.17 -18.64 2.95
C LEU A 33 -23.00 -19.20 1.54
N THR A 34 -22.08 -18.68 0.74
CA THR A 34 -21.94 -18.97 -0.70
C THR A 34 -20.68 -19.71 -1.06
N GLN A 35 -19.66 -19.67 -0.22
CA GLN A 35 -18.41 -20.39 -0.43
C GLN A 35 -18.53 -21.87 -0.02
N PRO A 36 -17.63 -22.74 -0.51
CA PRO A 36 -17.57 -24.14 -0.07
C PRO A 36 -17.42 -24.27 1.45
N SER A 37 -17.89 -25.37 2.02
CA SER A 37 -17.85 -25.61 3.47
C SER A 37 -16.42 -25.64 4.06
N ASP A 38 -15.44 -25.95 3.24
CA ASP A 38 -14.01 -25.94 3.58
C ASP A 38 -13.32 -24.60 3.30
N TRP A 39 -14.08 -23.56 2.95
CA TRP A 39 -13.51 -22.23 2.76
C TRP A 39 -12.77 -21.76 4.01
N TYR A 40 -11.52 -21.41 3.84
CA TYR A 40 -10.56 -21.12 4.90
C TYR A 40 -11.08 -20.15 5.97
N TYR A 41 -11.93 -19.19 5.59
CA TYR A 41 -12.41 -18.14 6.49
C TYR A 41 -13.77 -18.45 7.15
N ASN A 42 -14.38 -19.62 6.92
CA ASN A 42 -15.68 -19.97 7.50
C ASN A 42 -15.69 -19.84 9.03
N ASP A 43 -14.65 -20.36 9.69
CA ASP A 43 -14.53 -20.41 11.15
C ASP A 43 -13.48 -19.44 11.70
N ARG A 44 -13.01 -18.48 10.89
CA ARG A 44 -11.92 -17.57 11.25
C ARG A 44 -12.37 -16.14 11.31
N LYS A 45 -11.95 -15.45 12.35
CA LYS A 45 -12.14 -14.01 12.51
C LYS A 45 -10.91 -13.30 11.96
N LEU A 46 -11.13 -12.50 10.90
CA LEU A 46 -10.08 -11.65 10.36
C LEU A 46 -9.95 -10.39 11.22
N THR A 47 -8.75 -10.13 11.73
CA THR A 47 -8.44 -8.94 12.52
C THR A 47 -7.26 -8.16 11.94
N TYR A 48 -7.29 -6.86 12.15
CA TYR A 48 -6.25 -5.92 11.72
C TYR A 48 -5.72 -5.20 12.95
N SER A 49 -4.52 -5.55 13.39
CA SER A 49 -3.83 -4.85 14.48
C SER A 49 -2.83 -3.87 13.91
N TYR A 50 -2.87 -2.66 14.40
CA TYR A 50 -2.01 -1.56 13.98
C TYR A 50 -1.03 -1.21 15.09
N ASN A 51 0.20 -0.89 14.72
CA ASN A 51 1.23 -0.48 15.65
C ASN A 51 1.03 0.95 16.19
N SER A 52 1.96 1.44 17.00
CA SER A 52 1.93 2.77 17.61
C SER A 52 1.90 3.92 16.59
N GLN A 53 2.28 3.67 15.34
CA GLN A 53 2.25 4.64 14.23
C GLN A 53 1.05 4.45 13.29
N GLY A 54 0.15 3.50 13.59
CA GLY A 54 -1.02 3.20 12.77
C GLY A 54 -0.73 2.35 11.53
N HIS A 55 0.38 1.63 11.49
CA HIS A 55 0.72 0.71 10.41
C HIS A 55 0.49 -0.75 10.81
N ARG A 56 0.09 -1.58 9.84
CA ARG A 56 -0.19 -2.99 10.06
C ARG A 56 1.10 -3.83 10.00
N CYS A 57 1.94 -3.66 10.99
CA CYS A 57 3.16 -4.42 11.23
C CYS A 57 3.62 -4.21 12.68
N LYS A 58 4.76 -4.79 13.09
CA LYS A 58 5.39 -4.50 14.38
C LYS A 58 5.76 -3.01 14.49
N ASN A 59 5.95 -2.51 15.71
CA ASN A 59 6.57 -1.20 15.88
C ASN A 59 8.00 -1.20 15.32
N PHE A 60 8.49 -0.04 14.93
CA PHE A 60 9.83 0.05 14.36
C PHE A 60 10.93 -0.28 15.37
N GLU A 61 10.70 0.01 16.65
CA GLU A 61 11.57 -0.35 17.77
C GLU A 61 11.60 -1.86 18.06
N ASP A 62 10.60 -2.63 17.60
CA ASP A 62 10.46 -4.05 17.86
C ASP A 62 11.00 -4.94 16.72
N ILE A 63 11.57 -4.33 15.68
CA ILE A 63 12.19 -5.04 14.55
C ILE A 63 13.71 -4.89 14.56
N ASP A 64 14.42 -5.77 13.85
CA ASP A 64 15.83 -5.57 13.57
C ASP A 64 16.02 -4.43 12.58
N GLN A 65 16.28 -3.22 13.13
CA GLN A 65 16.44 -1.99 12.36
C GLN A 65 17.69 -1.96 11.47
N ASP A 66 18.62 -2.87 11.64
CA ASP A 66 19.80 -3.02 10.79
C ASP A 66 19.60 -4.06 9.69
N ASN A 67 18.52 -4.85 9.79
CA ASN A 67 18.22 -5.93 8.82
C ASN A 67 16.73 -5.99 8.48
N TYR A 68 16.20 -4.96 7.84
CA TYR A 68 14.80 -4.89 7.45
C TYR A 68 14.58 -4.41 6.02
N ILE A 69 13.40 -4.71 5.48
CA ILE A 69 12.87 -4.14 4.25
C ILE A 69 11.75 -3.14 4.55
N LEU A 70 11.69 -2.07 3.78
CA LEU A 70 10.60 -1.09 3.82
C LEU A 70 9.61 -1.40 2.71
N VAL A 71 8.34 -1.51 3.05
CA VAL A 71 7.29 -1.85 2.08
C VAL A 71 6.22 -0.76 2.10
N THR A 72 5.74 -0.36 0.94
CA THR A 72 4.65 0.61 0.81
C THR A 72 3.75 0.30 -0.37
N GLY A 73 2.54 0.85 -0.34
CA GLY A 73 1.51 0.65 -1.35
C GLY A 73 0.14 1.00 -0.82
N CYS A 74 -0.89 0.33 -1.33
CA CYS A 74 -2.27 0.54 -0.94
C CYS A 74 -2.84 -0.64 -0.12
N SER A 75 -4.15 -0.84 -0.17
CA SER A 75 -4.86 -1.94 0.50
C SER A 75 -4.32 -3.33 0.21
N HIS A 76 -3.81 -3.57 -1.00
CA HIS A 76 -3.17 -4.84 -1.35
C HIS A 76 -1.88 -5.08 -0.54
N THR A 77 -1.07 -4.06 -0.37
CA THR A 77 0.17 -4.14 0.42
C THR A 77 -0.14 -4.21 1.92
N MET A 78 -1.14 -3.48 2.37
CA MET A 78 -1.61 -3.59 3.75
C MET A 78 -2.21 -4.97 4.03
N GLY A 79 -2.73 -5.66 3.00
CA GLY A 79 -3.31 -6.99 3.07
C GLY A 79 -4.76 -6.97 3.55
N VAL A 80 -5.60 -6.09 2.98
CA VAL A 80 -7.06 -6.12 3.23
C VAL A 80 -7.62 -7.46 2.76
N GLY A 81 -8.42 -8.10 3.59
CA GLY A 81 -8.99 -9.43 3.34
C GLY A 81 -8.04 -10.59 3.71
N LEU A 82 -6.84 -10.33 4.24
CA LEU A 82 -5.85 -11.36 4.57
C LEU A 82 -5.43 -11.29 6.05
N GLU A 83 -5.09 -12.44 6.63
CA GLU A 83 -4.32 -12.50 7.85
C GLU A 83 -2.92 -11.92 7.62
N LEU A 84 -2.29 -11.38 8.67
CA LEU A 84 -1.00 -10.70 8.54
C LEU A 84 0.07 -11.62 7.92
N GLU A 85 0.09 -12.87 8.33
CA GLU A 85 1.05 -13.89 7.92
C GLU A 85 0.89 -14.32 6.46
N LYS A 86 -0.25 -13.99 5.84
CA LYS A 86 -0.55 -14.27 4.43
C LYS A 86 -0.35 -13.08 3.52
N THR A 87 0.04 -11.93 4.08
CA THR A 87 0.38 -10.77 3.27
C THR A 87 1.74 -10.94 2.62
N TYR A 88 1.90 -10.42 1.39
CA TYR A 88 3.18 -10.55 0.71
C TYR A 88 4.35 -9.88 1.46
N PRO A 89 4.17 -8.74 2.18
CA PRO A 89 5.27 -8.17 2.96
C PRO A 89 5.80 -9.13 4.01
N TYR A 90 4.90 -9.85 4.69
CA TYR A 90 5.28 -10.84 5.67
C TYR A 90 5.99 -12.03 5.01
N ILE A 91 5.43 -12.58 3.93
CA ILE A 91 6.00 -13.73 3.23
C ILE A 91 7.40 -13.39 2.70
N VAL A 92 7.55 -12.27 2.00
CA VAL A 92 8.86 -11.83 1.47
C VAL A 92 9.88 -11.63 2.59
N SER A 93 9.48 -11.05 3.72
CA SER A 93 10.40 -10.87 4.86
C SER A 93 10.89 -12.20 5.41
N LYS A 94 10.02 -13.21 5.47
CA LYS A 94 10.39 -14.55 5.92
C LYS A 94 11.32 -15.27 4.94
N GLU A 95 11.03 -15.19 3.65
CA GLU A 95 11.88 -15.80 2.60
C GLU A 95 13.27 -15.17 2.55
N LEU A 96 13.38 -13.87 2.79
CA LEU A 96 14.66 -13.17 2.83
C LEU A 96 15.37 -13.26 4.19
N GLY A 97 14.74 -13.79 5.23
CA GLY A 97 15.31 -13.84 6.59
C GLY A 97 15.55 -12.45 7.20
N VAL A 98 14.68 -11.47 6.90
CA VAL A 98 14.77 -10.10 7.38
C VAL A 98 13.47 -9.68 8.05
N ASP A 99 13.49 -8.63 8.87
CA ASP A 99 12.27 -7.97 9.32
C ASP A 99 11.68 -7.06 8.23
N TYR A 100 10.48 -6.54 8.44
CA TYR A 100 9.87 -5.57 7.53
C TYR A 100 9.13 -4.48 8.28
N TYR A 101 9.04 -3.29 7.65
CA TYR A 101 8.15 -2.24 8.08
C TYR A 101 7.21 -1.84 6.92
N ASN A 102 5.91 -1.83 7.18
CA ASN A 102 4.88 -1.65 6.15
C ASN A 102 4.19 -0.29 6.30
N LEU A 103 4.49 0.63 5.40
CA LEU A 103 3.89 1.98 5.35
C LEU A 103 2.54 2.02 4.62
N ALA A 104 2.07 0.90 4.09
CA ALA A 104 0.87 0.87 3.26
C ALA A 104 -0.39 1.14 4.10
N LEU A 105 -1.29 1.94 3.52
CA LEU A 105 -2.59 2.25 4.06
C LEU A 105 -3.69 1.91 3.05
N PRO A 106 -4.92 1.59 3.48
CA PRO A 106 -6.01 1.24 2.58
C PRO A 106 -6.47 2.46 1.78
N ALA A 107 -6.95 2.24 0.57
CA ALA A 107 -7.53 3.24 -0.34
C ALA A 107 -6.57 4.37 -0.79
N THR A 108 -5.28 4.28 -0.49
CA THR A 108 -4.31 5.34 -0.79
C THR A 108 -3.89 5.38 -2.26
N GLY A 109 -3.53 6.58 -2.70
CA GLY A 109 -2.96 6.88 -4.02
C GLY A 109 -1.45 7.08 -3.98
N ILE A 110 -0.91 7.46 -5.13
CA ILE A 110 0.52 7.74 -5.33
C ILE A 110 1.04 8.82 -4.37
N ASP A 111 0.21 9.82 -4.07
CA ASP A 111 0.53 10.93 -3.16
C ASP A 111 0.94 10.47 -1.78
N VAL A 112 0.23 9.48 -1.26
CA VAL A 112 0.49 8.91 0.07
C VAL A 112 1.76 8.09 0.07
N VAL A 113 1.95 7.30 -0.99
CA VAL A 113 3.19 6.50 -1.17
C VAL A 113 4.39 7.43 -1.20
N GLU A 114 4.33 8.52 -1.98
CA GLU A 114 5.39 9.52 -2.07
C GLU A 114 5.65 10.17 -0.72
N TYR A 115 4.62 10.70 -0.09
CA TYR A 115 4.73 11.39 1.19
C TYR A 115 5.33 10.47 2.28
N ASN A 116 4.83 9.25 2.40
CA ASN A 116 5.30 8.32 3.42
C ASN A 116 6.76 7.90 3.19
N LEU A 117 7.14 7.61 1.94
CA LEU A 117 8.52 7.23 1.61
C LEU A 117 9.49 8.38 1.83
N LEU A 118 9.19 9.58 1.33
CA LEU A 118 10.06 10.73 1.54
C LEU A 118 10.18 11.08 3.02
N THR A 119 9.07 11.06 3.76
CA THR A 119 9.11 11.26 5.21
C THR A 119 10.01 10.22 5.88
N TRP A 120 9.88 8.94 5.52
CA TRP A 120 10.74 7.88 6.06
C TRP A 120 12.21 8.12 5.73
N PHE A 121 12.54 8.38 4.47
CA PHE A 121 13.93 8.57 4.04
C PHE A 121 14.64 9.73 4.74
N PHE A 122 13.91 10.79 5.04
CA PHE A 122 14.47 11.98 5.66
C PHE A 122 14.41 11.99 7.20
N THR A 123 13.57 11.16 7.82
CA THR A 123 13.39 11.16 9.27
C THR A 123 13.95 9.93 9.98
N VAL A 124 14.01 8.78 9.31
CA VAL A 124 14.52 7.55 9.90
C VAL A 124 15.99 7.37 9.58
N ILE A 125 16.81 7.32 10.62
CA ILE A 125 18.29 7.22 10.50
C ILE A 125 18.69 5.84 9.97
N LYS A 126 18.07 4.78 10.48
CA LYS A 126 18.33 3.40 10.05
C LYS A 126 17.74 3.15 8.66
N LYS A 127 18.60 2.74 7.74
CA LYS A 127 18.22 2.57 6.33
C LYS A 127 17.75 1.13 6.06
N PRO A 128 16.67 0.92 5.29
CA PRO A 128 16.25 -0.42 4.90
C PRO A 128 17.27 -1.07 3.97
N LYS A 129 17.32 -2.39 3.94
CA LYS A 129 18.13 -3.15 2.95
C LYS A 129 17.54 -3.02 1.54
N LEU A 130 16.22 -2.89 1.46
CA LEU A 130 15.45 -2.84 0.22
C LEU A 130 14.16 -2.06 0.44
N VAL A 131 13.71 -1.33 -0.55
CA VAL A 131 12.41 -0.67 -0.58
C VAL A 131 11.52 -1.33 -1.64
N LEU A 132 10.39 -1.88 -1.22
CA LEU A 132 9.38 -2.46 -2.11
C LEU A 132 8.22 -1.48 -2.26
N VAL A 133 7.91 -1.07 -3.48
CA VAL A 133 6.87 -0.10 -3.78
C VAL A 133 5.81 -0.72 -4.68
N GLN A 134 4.68 -1.09 -4.08
CA GLN A 134 3.50 -1.43 -4.86
C GLN A 134 2.80 -0.13 -5.27
N TRP A 135 2.77 0.14 -6.57
CA TRP A 135 2.08 1.31 -7.08
C TRP A 135 0.57 1.14 -6.98
N PRO A 136 -0.13 2.08 -6.32
CA PRO A 136 -1.59 2.14 -6.37
C PRO A 136 -2.08 2.44 -7.79
N ASP A 137 -3.38 2.22 -8.00
CA ASP A 137 -4.05 2.65 -9.21
C ASP A 137 -3.82 4.15 -9.46
N HIS A 138 -3.48 4.50 -10.71
CA HIS A 138 -3.14 5.87 -11.11
C HIS A 138 -4.31 6.86 -10.95
N SER A 139 -5.55 6.37 -10.95
CA SER A 139 -6.76 7.20 -10.75
C SER A 139 -6.97 7.64 -9.30
N ARG A 140 -6.16 7.11 -8.36
CA ARG A 140 -6.27 7.46 -6.94
C ARG A 140 -5.48 8.72 -6.62
N TYR A 141 -6.12 9.63 -5.91
CA TYR A 141 -5.52 10.90 -5.48
C TYR A 141 -6.11 11.40 -4.17
N ILE A 142 -5.49 12.39 -3.59
CA ILE A 142 -5.99 13.07 -2.40
C ILE A 142 -6.60 14.40 -2.81
N LYS A 143 -7.80 14.65 -2.33
CA LYS A 143 -8.43 15.96 -2.38
C LYS A 143 -8.48 16.54 -0.96
N TYR A 144 -7.91 17.73 -0.76
CA TYR A 144 -8.02 18.40 0.54
C TYR A 144 -9.40 19.06 0.68
N ASP A 145 -10.08 18.73 1.78
CA ASP A 145 -11.36 19.35 2.14
C ASP A 145 -11.12 20.47 3.15
N PHE A 146 -11.30 21.70 2.72
CA PHE A 146 -11.08 22.90 3.53
C PHE A 146 -12.10 23.05 4.66
N LYS A 147 -13.28 22.45 4.56
CA LYS A 147 -14.31 22.52 5.61
C LYS A 147 -13.94 21.67 6.82
N ILE A 148 -13.51 20.46 6.58
CA ILE A 148 -13.10 19.51 7.62
C ILE A 148 -11.60 19.47 7.86
N LYS A 149 -10.84 20.27 7.11
CA LYS A 149 -9.38 20.45 7.23
C LYS A 149 -8.59 19.14 7.20
N ARG A 150 -8.96 18.24 6.29
CA ARG A 150 -8.25 16.96 6.08
C ARG A 150 -8.21 16.53 4.63
N GLY A 151 -7.28 15.63 4.31
CA GLY A 151 -7.26 14.92 3.04
C GLY A 151 -8.36 13.87 2.95
N LEU A 152 -8.92 13.73 1.76
CA LEU A 152 -9.89 12.68 1.43
C LEU A 152 -9.35 11.89 0.26
N GLU A 153 -9.25 10.59 0.42
CA GLU A 153 -8.89 9.72 -0.69
C GLU A 153 -10.02 9.69 -1.73
N ARG A 154 -9.62 9.74 -2.98
CA ARG A 154 -10.49 9.67 -4.15
C ARG A 154 -9.99 8.62 -5.11
N GLY A 155 -10.90 7.94 -5.80
CA GLY A 155 -10.55 6.92 -6.78
C GLY A 155 -11.77 6.32 -7.47
N SER A 156 -11.52 5.41 -8.38
CA SER A 156 -12.52 4.79 -9.25
C SER A 156 -13.63 4.00 -8.53
N TRP A 157 -13.46 3.69 -7.26
CA TRP A 157 -14.48 3.02 -6.43
C TRP A 157 -15.61 3.94 -5.94
N GLN A 158 -15.48 5.24 -6.16
CA GLN A 158 -16.50 6.21 -5.72
C GLN A 158 -17.51 6.45 -6.83
N SER A 159 -18.77 6.26 -6.51
CA SER A 159 -19.88 6.33 -7.47
C SER A 159 -20.42 7.73 -7.74
N ALA A 160 -19.79 8.79 -7.24
CA ALA A 160 -20.26 10.15 -7.47
C ALA A 160 -20.00 10.59 -8.93
N PRO A 161 -21.01 11.05 -9.69
CA PRO A 161 -20.89 11.41 -11.10
C PRO A 161 -19.77 12.42 -11.41
N ASP A 162 -19.56 13.39 -10.52
CA ASP A 162 -18.54 14.44 -10.66
C ASP A 162 -17.10 13.91 -10.57
N GLN A 163 -16.93 12.73 -9.99
CA GLN A 163 -15.62 12.10 -9.81
C GLN A 163 -15.32 11.13 -10.95
N MET A 164 -16.33 10.47 -11.49
CA MET A 164 -16.20 9.62 -12.66
C MET A 164 -15.85 10.43 -13.92
N SER A 165 -16.41 11.62 -14.08
CA SER A 165 -16.08 12.48 -15.22
C SER A 165 -14.60 12.94 -15.20
N PHE A 166 -14.04 13.19 -14.03
CA PHE A 166 -12.63 13.55 -13.88
C PHE A 166 -11.68 12.40 -14.23
N ILE A 167 -12.05 11.16 -13.86
CA ILE A 167 -11.23 9.97 -14.09
C ILE A 167 -11.31 9.47 -15.54
N VAL A 168 -12.44 9.68 -16.22
CA VAL A 168 -12.72 9.15 -17.56
C VAL A 168 -12.18 10.04 -18.69
N ASN A 169 -11.83 11.30 -18.41
CA ASN A 169 -11.29 12.20 -19.43
C ASN A 169 -9.89 11.75 -19.84
N SER A 170 -9.68 11.50 -21.12
CA SER A 170 -8.41 10.99 -21.68
C SER A 170 -7.21 11.94 -21.44
N GLU A 171 -7.46 13.24 -21.32
CA GLU A 171 -6.44 14.25 -20.99
C GLU A 171 -5.94 14.06 -19.54
N ASP A 172 -6.84 13.72 -18.63
CA ASP A 172 -6.51 13.49 -17.21
C ASP A 172 -5.65 12.24 -17.01
N THR A 173 -5.80 11.24 -17.87
CA THR A 173 -5.00 10.02 -17.84
C THR A 173 -3.51 10.34 -18.07
N GLY A 174 -3.19 11.20 -19.02
CA GLY A 174 -1.81 11.63 -19.27
C GLY A 174 -1.19 12.36 -18.08
N MET A 175 -1.98 13.17 -17.37
CA MET A 175 -1.55 13.85 -16.14
C MET A 175 -1.21 12.84 -15.02
N PHE A 176 -2.01 11.81 -14.83
CA PHE A 176 -1.75 10.77 -13.83
C PHE A 176 -0.47 9.98 -14.14
N TYR A 177 -0.22 9.67 -15.41
CA TYR A 177 1.02 9.01 -15.82
C TYR A 177 2.24 9.91 -15.63
N ALA A 178 2.17 11.17 -16.02
CA ALA A 178 3.25 12.13 -15.80
C ALA A 178 3.57 12.26 -14.31
N ARG A 179 2.55 12.35 -13.46
CA ARG A 179 2.70 12.39 -12.02
C ARG A 179 3.36 11.12 -11.47
N LYS A 180 2.88 9.94 -11.87
CA LYS A 180 3.48 8.66 -11.47
C LYS A 180 4.96 8.60 -11.85
N TYR A 181 5.31 9.03 -13.05
CA TYR A 181 6.69 9.09 -13.54
C TYR A 181 7.55 10.04 -12.70
N MET A 182 7.06 11.26 -12.43
CA MET A 182 7.78 12.23 -11.62
C MET A 182 7.98 11.73 -10.19
N THR A 183 6.94 11.21 -9.57
CA THR A 183 7.01 10.62 -8.22
C THR A 183 8.00 9.45 -8.16
N TYR A 184 7.98 8.56 -9.15
CA TYR A 184 8.93 7.45 -9.20
C TYR A 184 10.38 7.94 -9.25
N ASN A 185 10.69 8.90 -10.14
CA ASN A 185 12.03 9.43 -10.25
C ASN A 185 12.48 10.16 -8.98
N LEU A 186 11.58 10.91 -8.35
CA LEU A 186 11.86 11.57 -7.07
C LEU A 186 12.18 10.54 -5.97
N ILE A 187 11.33 9.54 -5.79
CA ILE A 187 11.53 8.48 -4.80
C ILE A 187 12.82 7.71 -5.08
N LYS A 188 13.07 7.35 -6.35
CA LYS A 188 14.30 6.65 -6.76
C LYS A 188 15.55 7.47 -6.44
N THR A 189 15.52 8.79 -6.70
CA THR A 189 16.63 9.70 -6.42
C THR A 189 16.88 9.86 -4.93
N CYS A 190 15.82 9.92 -4.13
CA CYS A 190 15.91 10.11 -2.68
C CYS A 190 16.10 8.80 -1.90
N SER A 191 15.90 7.65 -2.53
CA SER A 191 15.98 6.36 -1.83
C SER A 191 17.41 6.08 -1.37
N PRO A 192 17.60 5.80 -0.08
CA PRO A 192 18.92 5.44 0.46
C PRO A 192 19.33 3.99 0.16
N SER A 193 18.46 3.23 -0.48
CA SER A 193 18.60 1.78 -0.69
C SER A 193 18.03 1.36 -2.04
N PRO A 194 18.36 0.16 -2.56
CA PRO A 194 17.73 -0.38 -3.75
C PRO A 194 16.20 -0.32 -3.64
N LEU A 195 15.55 0.03 -4.76
CA LEU A 195 14.10 0.20 -4.84
C LEU A 195 13.54 -0.68 -5.94
N ILE A 196 12.56 -1.53 -5.61
CA ILE A 196 11.84 -2.39 -6.53
C ILE A 196 10.39 -1.92 -6.61
N PRO A 197 9.99 -1.25 -7.70
CA PRO A 197 8.61 -0.90 -7.98
C PRO A 197 7.88 -2.06 -8.66
N PHE A 198 6.61 -2.25 -8.36
CA PHE A 198 5.75 -3.22 -9.06
C PHE A 198 4.27 -2.83 -9.01
N ASN A 199 3.46 -3.46 -9.87
CA ASN A 199 2.01 -3.30 -9.91
C ASN A 199 1.34 -4.66 -9.70
N PHE A 200 0.15 -4.68 -9.10
CA PHE A 200 -0.73 -5.84 -9.13
C PHE A 200 -1.69 -5.77 -10.33
N GLY A 201 -1.79 -6.91 -11.03
CA GLY A 201 -2.86 -7.18 -12.00
C GLY A 201 -2.86 -6.30 -13.23
N GLY A 202 -2.10 -6.68 -14.26
CA GLY A 202 -2.39 -6.39 -15.68
C GLY A 202 -2.56 -4.92 -16.10
N GLN A 203 -2.31 -3.96 -15.24
CA GLN A 203 -2.19 -2.57 -15.65
C GLN A 203 -0.99 -2.48 -16.58
N GLN A 204 -1.25 -2.13 -17.85
CA GLN A 204 -0.20 -1.92 -18.82
C GLN A 204 0.76 -0.88 -18.25
N ASP A 205 1.98 -1.32 -17.95
CA ASP A 205 3.09 -0.41 -17.74
C ASP A 205 3.43 0.17 -19.11
N TYR A 206 3.02 1.42 -19.33
CA TYR A 206 3.31 2.15 -20.57
C TYR A 206 4.80 2.55 -20.64
N GLY A 207 5.71 1.61 -20.36
CA GLY A 207 7.15 1.85 -20.51
C GLY A 207 7.75 2.95 -19.61
N ILE A 208 7.02 3.37 -18.57
CA ILE A 208 7.49 4.40 -17.63
C ILE A 208 8.66 3.90 -16.78
N TYR A 209 8.82 2.59 -16.68
CA TYR A 209 9.94 1.96 -16.00
C TYR A 209 10.94 1.48 -17.04
N ASP A 210 12.08 2.11 -17.15
CA ASP A 210 13.29 1.59 -17.83
C ASP A 210 13.85 0.33 -17.12
N LEU A 211 13.13 -0.21 -16.21
CA LEU A 211 13.40 -1.49 -15.61
C LEU A 211 12.66 -2.53 -16.44
N HIS A 212 13.36 -3.23 -17.31
CA HIS A 212 13.02 -4.60 -17.63
C HIS A 212 12.89 -5.35 -16.31
N MET A 213 11.73 -5.25 -15.68
CA MET A 213 11.38 -6.21 -14.63
C MET A 213 11.46 -7.57 -15.35
N PRO A 214 12.34 -8.47 -14.94
CA PRO A 214 12.24 -9.83 -15.42
C PRO A 214 10.81 -10.25 -15.15
N LYS A 215 10.11 -10.77 -16.17
CA LYS A 215 8.81 -11.37 -15.94
C LYS A 215 9.00 -12.32 -14.75
N LEU A 216 8.07 -12.36 -13.84
CA LEU A 216 8.14 -13.23 -12.64
C LEU A 216 8.53 -14.68 -13.01
N ASP A 217 8.27 -15.10 -14.26
CA ASP A 217 8.68 -16.36 -14.84
C ASP A 217 10.22 -16.50 -14.99
N GLN A 218 10.97 -15.39 -15.05
CA GLN A 218 12.45 -15.43 -15.12
C GLN A 218 13.09 -15.42 -13.72
N ALA A 219 12.37 -15.07 -12.67
CA ALA A 219 12.88 -15.15 -11.30
C ALA A 219 12.96 -16.59 -10.77
N ARG A 220 12.34 -17.56 -11.47
CA ARG A 220 12.42 -19.00 -11.13
C ARG A 220 13.73 -19.65 -11.58
N ASP A 221 14.47 -19.03 -12.49
CA ASP A 221 15.74 -19.57 -13.03
C ASP A 221 16.98 -19.07 -12.27
N LEU A 222 16.81 -18.37 -11.15
CA LEU A 222 17.89 -17.89 -10.29
C LEU A 222 17.96 -18.61 -8.94
N SER A 223 17.31 -19.78 -8.80
CA SER A 223 17.39 -20.64 -7.61
C SER A 223 18.33 -21.82 -7.83
#